data_e9cdd852ad63077955deaf901cd665bd
#
_entry.id   e9cdd852ad63077955deaf901cd665bd
#
_cell.length_a   1.000
_cell.length_b   1.000
_cell.length_c   1.000
_cell.angle_alpha   90.00
_cell.angle_beta   90.00
_cell.angle_gamma   90.00
#
_symmetry.space_group_name_H-M   'P 1'
#
loop_
_entity.id
_entity.type
_entity.pdbx_description
1 polymer ?
#
loop_
_entity_poly.entity_id
_entity_poly.type
_entity_poly.pdbx_seq_one_letter_code
_entity_poly.pdbx_strand_id
1 'polypeptide(L)'
;MKIERIIIRKLRALRERDDLLVGPSGHVFSAACLRGLNGSGKTSYLEAIAELWQWFRRCTKQRAYAKPESKLLPDAELVAVLFVDLPGPKPRMWLAFGGADAVSTLPPGLENPYTIKGSRVLWDQAVLDFWGTTFEQAETGYSQDKRPPNMVFIEAENKWVPPVRKGDLLSRHPTPAFVVVARYLPLARGQSHLEGLLRTLFLARRERWDILAKCLAQLRRGFAQLDGFEDDQRPQFLLPSGTRITVDKLSAGERSLLINLCMLLRWLSEGGIVLLDEPELHQHLSLMRGSLAVLHALIEDEFHGQLLVASHAPEVWDHFRSSRAFVDLEGAD
;
A
#
# COMPACT_ATOMS: atom_id res chain seq x y z
N MET A 1 -1.65 0.72 -12.55
CA MET A 1 -2.56 1.71 -11.89
C MET A 1 -1.72 2.74 -11.17
N LYS A 2 -2.03 4.01 -11.36
CA LYS A 2 -1.40 5.12 -10.62
C LYS A 2 -2.48 6.12 -10.19
N ILE A 3 -2.20 6.89 -9.16
CA ILE A 3 -3.03 8.01 -8.72
C ILE A 3 -2.47 9.29 -9.35
N GLU A 4 -3.30 9.99 -10.11
CA GLU A 4 -2.95 11.25 -10.74
C GLU A 4 -3.42 12.47 -9.93
N ARG A 5 -4.61 12.39 -9.29
CA ARG A 5 -5.20 13.50 -8.54
C ARG A 5 -6.04 13.00 -7.39
N ILE A 6 -6.04 13.73 -6.29
CA ILE A 6 -6.80 13.42 -5.07
C ILE A 6 -7.50 14.69 -4.60
N ILE A 7 -8.82 14.58 -4.37
CA ILE A 7 -9.63 15.65 -3.82
C ILE A 7 -10.27 15.13 -2.54
N ILE A 8 -10.03 15.82 -1.43
CA ILE A 8 -10.61 15.50 -0.13
C ILE A 8 -11.24 16.77 0.45
N ARG A 9 -12.47 16.67 0.94
CA ARG A 9 -13.17 17.76 1.65
C ARG A 9 -13.70 17.27 2.97
N LYS A 10 -13.42 18.05 4.03
CA LYS A 10 -13.91 17.85 5.39
C LYS A 10 -13.77 16.40 5.89
N LEU A 11 -12.53 15.91 5.89
CA LEU A 11 -12.21 14.61 6.46
C LEU A 11 -11.29 14.79 7.67
N ARG A 12 -11.81 14.64 8.87
CA ARG A 12 -11.04 14.82 10.14
C ARG A 12 -10.27 16.16 10.15
N ALA A 13 -8.92 16.10 10.23
CA ALA A 13 -8.06 17.29 10.18
C ALA A 13 -7.94 17.91 8.76
N LEU A 14 -8.31 17.18 7.72
CA LEU A 14 -8.23 17.64 6.34
C LEU A 14 -9.47 18.47 5.99
N ARG A 15 -9.29 19.76 5.73
CA ARG A 15 -10.39 20.69 5.38
C ARG A 15 -10.77 20.58 3.91
N GLU A 16 -9.94 21.13 3.04
CA GLU A 16 -10.10 21.08 1.59
C GLU A 16 -8.75 20.84 0.94
N ARG A 17 -8.70 19.82 0.09
CA ARG A 17 -7.50 19.39 -0.60
C ARG A 17 -7.82 19.09 -2.05
N ASP A 18 -6.91 19.50 -2.92
CA ASP A 18 -6.92 19.20 -4.35
C ASP A 18 -5.46 19.04 -4.80
N ASP A 19 -4.99 17.83 -4.72
CA ASP A 19 -3.58 17.50 -4.89
C ASP A 19 -3.34 16.76 -6.21
N LEU A 20 -2.48 17.33 -7.08
CA LEU A 20 -2.09 16.76 -8.36
C LEU A 20 -0.72 16.09 -8.25
N LEU A 21 -0.66 14.78 -8.53
CA LEU A 21 0.55 13.96 -8.45
C LEU A 21 1.23 13.85 -9.83
N VAL A 22 1.42 14.97 -10.50
CA VAL A 22 2.00 15.04 -11.85
C VAL A 22 3.20 15.98 -11.85
N GLY A 23 4.29 15.51 -12.44
CA GLY A 23 5.50 16.31 -12.58
C GLY A 23 5.41 17.34 -13.71
N PRO A 24 6.42 18.21 -13.83
CA PRO A 24 6.48 19.25 -14.89
C PRO A 24 6.43 18.68 -16.32
N SER A 25 6.84 17.43 -16.50
CA SER A 25 6.80 16.71 -17.79
C SER A 25 5.42 16.15 -18.15
N GLY A 26 4.41 16.33 -17.29
CA GLY A 26 3.07 15.77 -17.49
C GLY A 26 2.95 14.29 -17.09
N HIS A 27 4.02 13.65 -16.58
CA HIS A 27 3.97 12.28 -16.12
C HIS A 27 3.57 12.19 -14.63
N VAL A 28 2.75 11.21 -14.31
CA VAL A 28 2.38 10.89 -12.92
C VAL A 28 3.62 10.41 -12.17
N PHE A 29 3.85 10.93 -10.98
CA PHE A 29 4.97 10.52 -10.14
C PHE A 29 4.91 9.03 -9.82
N SER A 30 6.05 8.32 -9.93
CA SER A 30 6.20 6.94 -9.44
C SER A 30 6.24 6.89 -7.91
N ALA A 31 6.68 7.98 -7.27
CA ALA A 31 6.64 8.12 -5.83
C ALA A 31 6.37 9.57 -5.42
N ALA A 32 5.57 9.76 -4.35
CA ALA A 32 5.28 11.07 -3.77
C ALA A 32 5.24 11.02 -2.24
N CYS A 33 5.55 12.15 -1.59
CA CYS A 33 5.58 12.28 -0.15
C CYS A 33 4.56 13.31 0.35
N LEU A 34 3.66 12.83 1.23
CA LEU A 34 2.79 13.68 2.04
C LEU A 34 3.58 14.16 3.24
N ARG A 35 3.86 15.46 3.31
CA ARG A 35 4.60 16.06 4.41
C ARG A 35 3.73 16.95 5.28
N GLY A 36 4.01 16.98 6.58
CA GLY A 36 3.29 17.80 7.54
C GLY A 36 3.56 17.35 8.97
N LEU A 37 3.24 18.20 9.95
CA LEU A 37 3.38 17.92 11.37
C LEU A 37 2.49 16.76 11.83
N ASN A 38 2.72 16.29 13.05
CA ASN A 38 1.82 15.33 13.67
C ASN A 38 0.42 15.94 13.82
N GLY A 39 -0.61 15.16 13.49
CA GLY A 39 -2.00 15.61 13.51
C GLY A 39 -2.47 16.34 12.25
N SER A 40 -1.63 16.59 11.24
CA SER A 40 -2.03 17.25 9.97
C SER A 40 -2.95 16.42 9.06
N GLY A 41 -3.22 15.15 9.42
CA GLY A 41 -4.13 14.29 8.66
C GLY A 41 -3.45 13.34 7.65
N LYS A 42 -2.13 13.20 7.67
CA LYS A 42 -1.36 12.31 6.75
C LYS A 42 -1.91 10.89 6.69
N THR A 43 -2.05 10.25 7.86
CA THR A 43 -2.61 8.89 7.96
C THR A 43 -4.03 8.84 7.42
N SER A 44 -4.89 9.81 7.77
CA SER A 44 -6.27 9.89 7.28
C SER A 44 -6.34 10.06 5.76
N TYR A 45 -5.37 10.74 5.18
CA TYR A 45 -5.24 10.91 3.73
C TYR A 45 -4.96 9.57 3.03
N LEU A 46 -3.95 8.82 3.51
CA LEU A 46 -3.63 7.49 2.98
C LEU A 46 -4.77 6.49 3.22
N GLU A 47 -5.36 6.53 4.42
CA GLU A 47 -6.48 5.67 4.80
C GLU A 47 -7.69 5.90 3.88
N ALA A 48 -8.01 7.16 3.54
CA ALA A 48 -9.12 7.49 2.65
C ALA A 48 -8.95 6.89 1.25
N ILE A 49 -7.73 6.89 0.71
CA ILE A 49 -7.41 6.26 -0.57
C ILE A 49 -7.64 4.75 -0.49
N ALA A 50 -7.11 4.10 0.54
CA ALA A 50 -7.25 2.65 0.75
C ALA A 50 -8.71 2.24 0.92
N GLU A 51 -9.47 2.97 1.74
CA GLU A 51 -10.89 2.73 1.99
C GLU A 51 -11.75 2.95 0.74
N LEU A 52 -11.41 3.95 -0.08
CA LEU A 52 -12.12 4.20 -1.33
C LEU A 52 -11.95 3.02 -2.31
N TRP A 53 -10.74 2.47 -2.43
CA TRP A 53 -10.46 1.30 -3.28
C TRP A 53 -11.12 0.03 -2.74
N GLN A 54 -11.09 -0.19 -1.41
CA GLN A 54 -11.79 -1.29 -0.74
C GLN A 54 -13.31 -1.20 -0.95
N TRP A 55 -13.89 -0.01 -0.83
CA TRP A 55 -15.30 0.22 -1.09
C TRP A 55 -15.67 -0.05 -2.56
N PHE A 56 -14.84 0.37 -3.51
CA PHE A 56 -15.02 0.04 -4.94
C PHE A 56 -15.12 -1.47 -5.16
N ARG A 57 -14.22 -2.26 -4.53
CA ARG A 57 -14.29 -3.73 -4.60
C ARG A 57 -15.63 -4.28 -4.12
N ARG A 58 -16.16 -3.77 -3.03
CA ARG A 58 -17.46 -4.20 -2.50
C ARG A 58 -18.58 -3.90 -3.47
N CYS A 59 -18.57 -2.73 -4.05
CA CYS A 59 -19.55 -2.32 -5.05
C CYS A 59 -19.46 -3.21 -6.29
N THR A 60 -18.26 -3.49 -6.81
CA THR A 60 -18.08 -4.38 -7.96
C THR A 60 -18.50 -5.82 -7.67
N LYS A 61 -18.33 -6.31 -6.42
CA LYS A 61 -18.82 -7.61 -6.00
C LYS A 61 -20.35 -7.71 -6.05
N GLN A 62 -21.04 -6.65 -5.63
CA GLN A 62 -22.49 -6.58 -5.64
C GLN A 62 -23.07 -6.17 -7.00
N ARG A 63 -22.25 -5.73 -7.94
CA ARG A 63 -22.70 -5.06 -9.18
C ARG A 63 -23.64 -3.89 -8.92
N ALA A 64 -23.53 -3.28 -7.73
CA ALA A 64 -24.39 -2.22 -7.23
C ALA A 64 -23.69 -1.43 -6.11
N TYR A 65 -24.31 -0.36 -5.64
CA TYR A 65 -23.84 0.37 -4.47
C TYR A 65 -23.77 -0.54 -3.25
N ALA A 66 -22.61 -0.53 -2.58
CA ALA A 66 -22.38 -1.16 -1.29
C ALA A 66 -22.09 -0.10 -0.22
N LYS A 67 -22.64 -0.25 0.97
CA LYS A 67 -22.31 0.65 2.09
C LYS A 67 -20.83 0.46 2.48
N PRO A 68 -20.04 1.54 2.71
CA PRO A 68 -18.69 1.43 3.28
C PRO A 68 -18.69 0.68 4.62
N GLU A 69 -17.63 -0.06 4.90
CA GLU A 69 -17.47 -0.75 6.20
C GLU A 69 -16.97 0.20 7.28
N SER A 70 -16.00 1.04 6.91
CA SER A 70 -15.46 2.03 7.82
C SER A 70 -16.37 3.24 7.94
N LYS A 71 -16.19 3.99 9.02
CA LYS A 71 -16.85 5.30 9.20
C LYS A 71 -16.11 6.43 8.49
N LEU A 72 -14.89 6.19 8.02
CA LEU A 72 -14.02 7.23 7.49
C LEU A 72 -14.62 7.92 6.26
N LEU A 73 -15.05 7.14 5.26
CA LEU A 73 -15.65 7.71 4.05
C LEU A 73 -16.95 8.45 4.33
N PRO A 74 -17.89 7.90 5.12
CA PRO A 74 -19.11 8.61 5.51
C PRO A 74 -18.90 9.91 6.29
N ASP A 75 -17.80 10.01 7.05
CA ASP A 75 -17.46 11.21 7.82
C ASP A 75 -16.92 12.34 6.93
N ALA A 76 -16.53 12.06 5.69
CA ALA A 76 -16.07 13.05 4.73
C ALA A 76 -17.23 13.68 3.95
N GLU A 77 -17.09 14.94 3.56
CA GLU A 77 -17.98 15.55 2.56
C GLU A 77 -17.70 15.00 1.17
N LEU A 78 -16.43 14.82 0.82
CA LEU A 78 -15.98 14.23 -0.44
C LEU A 78 -14.61 13.57 -0.28
N VAL A 79 -14.49 12.37 -0.82
CA VAL A 79 -13.20 11.74 -1.16
C VAL A 79 -13.28 11.33 -2.61
N ALA A 80 -12.41 11.89 -3.45
CA ALA A 80 -12.34 11.56 -4.87
C ALA A 80 -10.88 11.34 -5.30
N VAL A 81 -10.64 10.26 -6.04
CA VAL A 81 -9.31 9.87 -6.53
C VAL A 81 -9.41 9.58 -8.01
N LEU A 82 -8.55 10.22 -8.80
CA LEU A 82 -8.37 9.93 -10.21
C LEU A 82 -7.28 8.87 -10.38
N PHE A 83 -7.70 7.70 -10.78
CA PHE A 83 -6.81 6.60 -11.15
C PHE A 83 -6.54 6.62 -12.66
N VAL A 84 -5.30 6.33 -13.02
CA VAL A 84 -4.84 6.18 -14.41
C VAL A 84 -4.07 4.88 -14.59
N ASP A 85 -3.78 4.50 -15.82
CA ASP A 85 -3.13 3.24 -16.17
C ASP A 85 -3.87 2.03 -15.60
N LEU A 86 -5.21 2.08 -15.62
CA LEU A 86 -6.07 1.01 -15.18
C LEU A 86 -6.24 -0.03 -16.31
N PRO A 87 -6.30 -1.33 -15.98
CA PRO A 87 -6.73 -2.32 -16.95
C PRO A 87 -8.24 -2.19 -17.25
N GLY A 88 -8.65 -2.69 -18.41
CA GLY A 88 -10.06 -2.80 -18.77
C GLY A 88 -10.62 -1.64 -19.59
N PRO A 89 -11.95 -1.46 -19.58
CA PRO A 89 -12.63 -0.57 -20.51
C PRO A 89 -12.34 0.91 -20.30
N LYS A 90 -11.83 1.28 -19.11
CA LYS A 90 -11.54 2.67 -18.74
C LYS A 90 -10.15 2.78 -18.11
N PRO A 91 -9.14 3.14 -18.89
CA PRO A 91 -7.77 3.29 -18.38
C PRO A 91 -7.61 4.48 -17.43
N ARG A 92 -8.58 5.41 -17.41
CA ARG A 92 -8.60 6.58 -16.54
C ARG A 92 -9.98 6.71 -15.91
N MET A 93 -10.05 6.75 -14.57
CA MET A 93 -11.32 6.66 -13.87
C MET A 93 -11.30 7.45 -12.55
N TRP A 94 -12.31 8.29 -12.34
CA TRP A 94 -12.60 8.84 -11.03
C TRP A 94 -13.37 7.82 -10.17
N LEU A 95 -12.84 7.55 -8.98
CA LEU A 95 -13.62 7.01 -7.88
C LEU A 95 -13.95 8.13 -6.90
N ALA A 96 -15.21 8.29 -6.55
CA ALA A 96 -15.61 9.33 -5.62
C ALA A 96 -16.67 8.82 -4.66
N PHE A 97 -16.52 9.16 -3.38
CA PHE A 97 -17.52 8.98 -2.33
C PHE A 97 -17.87 10.34 -1.76
N GLY A 98 -19.15 10.71 -1.82
CA GLY A 98 -19.64 11.99 -1.33
C GLY A 98 -21.09 12.24 -1.74
N GLY A 99 -21.66 13.34 -1.26
CA GLY A 99 -23.00 13.79 -1.68
C GLY A 99 -23.04 14.17 -3.16
N ALA A 100 -24.23 14.16 -3.77
CA ALA A 100 -24.42 14.48 -5.19
C ALA A 100 -23.86 15.88 -5.55
N ASP A 101 -24.08 16.87 -4.69
CA ASP A 101 -23.62 18.23 -4.89
C ASP A 101 -22.09 18.33 -4.84
N ALA A 102 -21.47 17.68 -3.86
CA ALA A 102 -20.01 17.65 -3.73
C ALA A 102 -19.33 16.96 -4.92
N VAL A 103 -19.92 15.87 -5.41
CA VAL A 103 -19.42 15.14 -6.56
C VAL A 103 -19.60 15.93 -7.87
N SER A 104 -20.68 16.71 -8.02
CA SER A 104 -20.92 17.54 -9.21
C SER A 104 -19.87 18.65 -9.39
N THR A 105 -19.10 18.97 -8.36
CA THR A 105 -18.04 19.98 -8.40
C THR A 105 -16.68 19.42 -8.83
N LEU A 106 -16.58 18.11 -9.12
CA LEU A 106 -15.36 17.53 -9.68
C LEU A 106 -15.03 18.19 -11.02
N PRO A 107 -13.74 18.41 -11.33
CA PRO A 107 -13.35 19.16 -12.51
C PRO A 107 -13.99 18.62 -13.79
N PRO A 108 -14.60 19.49 -14.63
CA PRO A 108 -15.11 19.10 -15.93
C PRO A 108 -13.95 18.80 -16.91
N GLY A 109 -14.23 18.06 -17.97
CA GLY A 109 -13.29 17.88 -19.08
C GLY A 109 -12.38 16.66 -18.98
N LEU A 110 -12.50 15.84 -17.95
CA LEU A 110 -11.92 14.51 -17.97
C LEU A 110 -12.90 13.60 -18.74
N GLU A 111 -12.43 13.03 -19.83
CA GLU A 111 -13.25 12.12 -20.65
C GLU A 111 -13.89 11.04 -19.76
N ASN A 112 -15.22 11.15 -19.59
CA ASN A 112 -16.05 10.25 -18.80
C ASN A 112 -15.58 10.05 -17.35
N PRO A 113 -15.79 10.98 -16.42
CA PRO A 113 -15.62 10.72 -15.01
C PRO A 113 -16.67 9.70 -14.55
N TYR A 114 -16.24 8.48 -14.26
CA TYR A 114 -17.09 7.52 -13.58
C TYR A 114 -17.18 7.91 -12.12
N THR A 115 -18.32 8.45 -11.77
CA THR A 115 -18.56 8.99 -10.45
C THR A 115 -19.45 8.02 -9.69
N ILE A 116 -18.93 7.51 -8.59
CA ILE A 116 -19.70 6.75 -7.63
C ILE A 116 -20.30 7.76 -6.66
N LYS A 117 -21.58 8.08 -6.82
CA LYS A 117 -22.29 8.99 -5.92
C LYS A 117 -22.77 8.22 -4.69
N GLY A 118 -22.54 8.75 -3.49
CA GLY A 118 -22.72 8.10 -2.20
C GLY A 118 -24.11 7.51 -1.89
N SER A 119 -25.17 7.84 -2.61
CA SER A 119 -26.50 7.28 -2.39
C SER A 119 -27.23 6.83 -3.66
N ARG A 120 -26.77 7.28 -4.82
CA ARG A 120 -27.32 6.86 -6.13
C ARG A 120 -26.17 6.73 -7.10
N VAL A 121 -25.86 5.50 -7.44
CA VAL A 121 -24.76 5.16 -8.33
C VAL A 121 -25.27 5.24 -9.77
N LEU A 122 -24.70 6.14 -10.58
CA LEU A 122 -24.73 6.01 -12.02
C LEU A 122 -23.45 5.29 -12.43
N TRP A 123 -23.53 3.97 -12.46
CA TRP A 123 -22.41 3.13 -12.87
C TRP A 123 -22.42 2.96 -14.38
N ASP A 124 -21.21 2.90 -14.95
CA ASP A 124 -21.05 2.16 -16.19
C ASP A 124 -21.07 0.66 -15.84
N GLN A 125 -22.09 -0.04 -16.28
CA GLN A 125 -22.25 -1.46 -16.00
C GLN A 125 -21.05 -2.26 -16.51
N ALA A 126 -20.45 -1.87 -17.63
CA ALA A 126 -19.26 -2.53 -18.19
C ALA A 126 -18.05 -2.43 -17.24
N VAL A 127 -17.88 -1.31 -16.52
CA VAL A 127 -16.82 -1.16 -15.49
C VAL A 127 -17.09 -2.09 -14.32
N LEU A 128 -18.33 -2.15 -13.84
CA LEU A 128 -18.69 -3.04 -12.73
C LEU A 128 -18.46 -4.50 -13.05
N ASP A 129 -18.91 -4.92 -14.23
CA ASP A 129 -18.81 -6.31 -14.66
C ASP A 129 -17.34 -6.71 -14.88
N PHE A 130 -16.55 -5.85 -15.53
CA PHE A 130 -15.13 -6.08 -15.74
C PHE A 130 -14.39 -6.24 -14.39
N TRP A 131 -14.48 -5.23 -13.52
CA TRP A 131 -13.75 -5.25 -12.26
C TRP A 131 -14.27 -6.33 -11.29
N GLY A 132 -15.58 -6.56 -11.27
CA GLY A 132 -16.16 -7.61 -10.45
C GLY A 132 -15.63 -8.99 -10.84
N THR A 133 -15.65 -9.32 -12.13
CA THR A 133 -15.13 -10.59 -12.65
C THR A 133 -13.63 -10.71 -12.43
N THR A 134 -12.87 -9.64 -12.70
CA THR A 134 -11.41 -9.62 -12.53
C THR A 134 -11.01 -9.85 -11.07
N PHE A 135 -11.66 -9.19 -10.12
CA PHE A 135 -11.36 -9.41 -8.69
C PHE A 135 -11.79 -10.80 -8.22
N GLU A 136 -12.95 -11.33 -8.65
CA GLU A 136 -13.40 -12.67 -8.31
C GLU A 136 -12.43 -13.75 -8.80
N GLN A 137 -11.96 -13.63 -10.02
CA GLN A 137 -10.95 -14.55 -10.58
C GLN A 137 -9.62 -14.49 -9.80
N ALA A 138 -9.16 -13.30 -9.42
CA ALA A 138 -7.94 -13.13 -8.66
C ALA A 138 -8.07 -13.71 -7.22
N GLU A 139 -9.21 -13.51 -6.55
CA GLU A 139 -9.46 -14.01 -5.20
C GLU A 139 -9.56 -15.54 -5.15
N THR A 140 -10.13 -16.16 -6.17
CA THR A 140 -10.25 -17.64 -6.29
C THR A 140 -8.98 -18.32 -6.76
N GLY A 141 -7.98 -17.56 -7.21
CA GLY A 141 -6.70 -18.09 -7.67
C GLY A 141 -6.73 -18.72 -9.08
N TYR A 142 -7.83 -18.58 -9.81
CA TYR A 142 -7.96 -19.13 -11.17
C TYR A 142 -7.07 -18.47 -12.22
N SER A 143 -6.55 -17.26 -11.93
CA SER A 143 -5.61 -16.56 -12.81
C SER A 143 -4.34 -16.21 -12.04
N GLN A 144 -3.28 -17.03 -12.18
CA GLN A 144 -1.99 -16.73 -11.58
C GLN A 144 -1.23 -15.63 -12.35
N ASP A 145 -1.45 -15.50 -13.66
CA ASP A 145 -0.61 -14.70 -14.55
C ASP A 145 -1.05 -13.24 -14.73
N LYS A 146 -2.26 -12.86 -14.35
CA LYS A 146 -2.76 -11.48 -14.49
C LYS A 146 -3.61 -11.07 -13.29
N ARG A 147 -2.97 -10.83 -12.16
CA ARG A 147 -3.67 -10.23 -11.01
C ARG A 147 -3.95 -8.77 -11.30
N PRO A 148 -5.15 -8.26 -10.96
CA PRO A 148 -5.42 -6.83 -11.07
C PRO A 148 -4.51 -6.05 -10.12
N PRO A 149 -4.24 -4.76 -10.41
CA PRO A 149 -3.53 -3.91 -9.48
C PRO A 149 -4.29 -3.80 -8.17
N ASN A 150 -3.54 -3.79 -7.06
CA ASN A 150 -4.06 -3.70 -5.72
C ASN A 150 -3.33 -2.63 -4.91
N MET A 151 -3.66 -2.51 -3.63
CA MET A 151 -2.95 -1.63 -2.71
C MET A 151 -2.33 -2.42 -1.56
N VAL A 152 -1.15 -1.99 -1.12
CA VAL A 152 -0.54 -2.43 0.13
C VAL A 152 -0.43 -1.21 1.04
N PHE A 153 -1.13 -1.25 2.17
CA PHE A 153 -1.11 -0.17 3.15
C PHE A 153 -0.38 -0.63 4.42
N ILE A 154 0.71 0.05 4.74
CA ILE A 154 1.55 -0.23 5.90
C ILE A 154 1.43 0.95 6.87
N GLU A 155 0.66 0.73 7.91
CA GLU A 155 0.33 1.73 8.93
C GLU A 155 1.48 1.90 9.93
N ALA A 156 1.68 3.11 10.44
CA ALA A 156 2.73 3.42 11.41
C ALA A 156 2.63 2.58 12.69
N GLU A 157 1.43 2.47 13.24
CA GLU A 157 1.16 1.82 14.53
C GLU A 157 1.33 0.30 14.50
N ASN A 158 1.23 -0.32 13.32
CA ASN A 158 1.21 -1.77 13.17
C ASN A 158 2.60 -2.38 12.89
N LYS A 159 3.69 -1.59 12.92
CA LYS A 159 5.05 -2.06 12.59
C LYS A 159 5.76 -2.82 13.73
N TRP A 160 5.06 -3.66 14.45
CA TRP A 160 5.63 -4.50 15.50
C TRP A 160 5.39 -5.99 15.23
N VAL A 161 6.23 -6.85 15.80
CA VAL A 161 6.16 -8.30 15.63
C VAL A 161 5.84 -8.93 16.98
N PRO A 162 4.67 -9.55 17.13
CA PRO A 162 4.32 -10.24 18.37
C PRO A 162 5.22 -11.47 18.58
N PRO A 163 5.43 -11.92 19.84
CA PRO A 163 6.14 -13.16 20.12
C PRO A 163 5.45 -14.36 19.45
N VAL A 164 6.23 -15.18 18.77
CA VAL A 164 5.73 -16.42 18.15
C VAL A 164 5.45 -17.46 19.19
N ARG A 165 4.25 -18.04 19.20
CA ARG A 165 3.92 -19.23 19.98
C ARG A 165 4.06 -20.47 19.09
N LYS A 166 4.53 -21.59 19.66
CA LYS A 166 4.54 -22.89 18.95
C LYS A 166 3.12 -23.18 18.44
N GLY A 167 2.98 -23.36 17.13
CA GLY A 167 1.69 -23.57 16.46
C GLY A 167 1.13 -22.35 15.71
N ASP A 168 1.56 -21.13 15.98
CA ASP A 168 1.10 -19.93 15.25
C ASP A 168 1.67 -19.87 13.81
N LEU A 169 2.78 -20.58 13.55
CA LEU A 169 3.43 -20.67 12.24
C LEU A 169 2.69 -21.59 11.26
N LEU A 170 1.82 -22.45 11.77
CA LEU A 170 1.02 -23.37 10.97
C LEU A 170 -0.37 -22.76 10.75
N SER A 171 -0.50 -21.89 9.78
CA SER A 171 -1.84 -21.46 9.35
C SER A 171 -2.59 -22.67 8.78
N ARG A 172 -3.65 -23.10 9.47
CA ARG A 172 -4.57 -24.15 8.99
C ARG A 172 -5.55 -23.62 7.95
N HIS A 173 -5.57 -22.31 7.72
CA HIS A 173 -6.48 -21.67 6.78
C HIS A 173 -5.75 -21.38 5.46
N PRO A 174 -6.35 -21.69 4.32
CA PRO A 174 -5.78 -21.30 3.03
C PRO A 174 -5.61 -19.80 2.98
N THR A 175 -4.39 -19.36 2.71
CA THR A 175 -4.08 -17.94 2.52
C THR A 175 -4.71 -17.49 1.22
N PRO A 176 -5.49 -16.39 1.16
CA PRO A 176 -6.06 -15.92 -0.08
C PRO A 176 -4.96 -15.66 -1.11
N ALA A 177 -5.26 -15.97 -2.37
CA ALA A 177 -4.31 -15.76 -3.46
C ALA A 177 -4.08 -14.26 -3.73
N PHE A 178 -5.10 -13.45 -3.51
CA PHE A 178 -5.15 -12.02 -3.77
C PHE A 178 -6.00 -11.29 -2.75
N VAL A 179 -5.63 -10.05 -2.43
CA VAL A 179 -6.44 -9.10 -1.64
C VAL A 179 -6.36 -7.72 -2.29
N VAL A 180 -7.47 -7.02 -2.30
CA VAL A 180 -7.62 -5.71 -2.97
C VAL A 180 -6.86 -4.61 -2.23
N VAL A 181 -6.90 -4.63 -0.90
CA VAL A 181 -6.06 -3.78 -0.03
C VAL A 181 -5.45 -4.69 1.04
N ALA A 182 -4.14 -4.90 0.97
CA ALA A 182 -3.40 -5.66 1.96
C ALA A 182 -2.93 -4.72 3.08
N ARG A 183 -3.22 -5.09 4.33
CA ARG A 183 -2.75 -4.39 5.53
C ARG A 183 -1.92 -5.34 6.38
N TYR A 184 -0.85 -4.85 6.99
CA TYR A 184 -0.12 -5.61 8.00
C TYR A 184 -0.88 -5.57 9.32
N LEU A 185 -1.29 -6.73 9.79
CA LEU A 185 -2.02 -6.89 11.06
C LEU A 185 -1.21 -7.81 11.97
N PRO A 186 -0.46 -7.30 12.95
CA PRO A 186 0.46 -8.09 13.78
C PRO A 186 -0.20 -9.27 14.47
N LEU A 187 -1.45 -9.11 14.87
CA LEU A 187 -2.22 -10.15 15.60
C LEU A 187 -2.99 -11.12 14.68
N ALA A 188 -3.02 -10.88 13.38
CA ALA A 188 -3.69 -11.76 12.43
C ALA A 188 -2.86 -13.04 12.23
N ARG A 189 -3.32 -14.14 12.86
CA ARG A 189 -2.65 -15.43 12.80
C ARG A 189 -2.46 -15.92 11.36
N GLY A 190 -1.22 -16.25 11.00
CA GLY A 190 -0.88 -16.96 9.77
C GLY A 190 -0.78 -16.14 8.48
N GLN A 191 -1.44 -15.00 8.34
CA GLN A 191 -1.47 -14.25 7.09
C GLN A 191 -0.58 -13.01 7.05
N SER A 192 -0.37 -12.35 8.18
CA SER A 192 0.37 -11.11 8.30
C SER A 192 1.48 -11.16 9.36
N HIS A 193 1.67 -12.27 10.05
CA HIS A 193 2.80 -12.42 10.95
C HIS A 193 4.12 -12.47 10.16
N LEU A 194 5.13 -11.71 10.55
CA LEU A 194 6.38 -11.58 9.78
C LEU A 194 7.04 -12.95 9.48
N GLU A 195 7.15 -13.84 10.47
CA GLU A 195 7.72 -15.18 10.23
C GLU A 195 6.86 -16.02 9.27
N GLY A 196 5.53 -15.88 9.33
CA GLY A 196 4.61 -16.52 8.38
C GLY A 196 4.76 -15.98 6.96
N LEU A 197 4.97 -14.66 6.81
CA LEU A 197 5.26 -14.04 5.52
C LEU A 197 6.57 -14.55 4.94
N LEU A 198 7.66 -14.55 5.72
CA LEU A 198 8.98 -15.07 5.32
C LEU A 198 8.87 -16.52 4.87
N ARG A 199 8.20 -17.37 5.67
CA ARG A 199 7.99 -18.78 5.33
C ARG A 199 7.18 -18.95 4.04
N THR A 200 6.12 -18.16 3.84
CA THR A 200 5.32 -18.22 2.61
C THR A 200 6.15 -17.85 1.39
N LEU A 201 6.99 -16.82 1.49
CA LEU A 201 7.91 -16.44 0.41
C LEU A 201 8.90 -17.57 0.11
N PHE A 202 9.49 -18.15 1.14
CA PHE A 202 10.48 -19.24 0.99
C PHE A 202 9.90 -20.50 0.34
N LEU A 203 8.73 -20.97 0.82
CA LEU A 203 8.15 -22.25 0.42
C LEU A 203 7.32 -22.16 -0.87
N ALA A 204 6.62 -21.05 -1.09
CA ALA A 204 5.62 -20.94 -2.14
C ALA A 204 5.91 -19.89 -3.21
N ARG A 205 6.95 -19.07 -3.00
CA ARG A 205 7.27 -17.95 -3.89
C ARG A 205 8.78 -17.73 -4.01
N ARG A 206 9.48 -18.73 -4.54
CA ARG A 206 10.96 -18.73 -4.60
C ARG A 206 11.54 -17.50 -5.29
N GLU A 207 10.98 -17.07 -6.41
CA GLU A 207 11.42 -15.85 -7.12
C GLU A 207 11.34 -14.61 -6.22
N ARG A 208 10.24 -14.45 -5.48
CA ARG A 208 10.06 -13.34 -4.53
C ARG A 208 11.02 -13.41 -3.34
N TRP A 209 11.36 -14.62 -2.91
CA TRP A 209 12.38 -14.83 -1.90
C TRP A 209 13.77 -14.38 -2.38
N ASP A 210 14.13 -14.69 -3.63
CA ASP A 210 15.39 -14.27 -4.21
C ASP A 210 15.47 -12.74 -4.38
N ILE A 211 14.35 -12.10 -4.70
CA ILE A 211 14.24 -10.63 -4.70
C ILE A 211 14.43 -10.07 -3.27
N LEU A 212 13.82 -10.67 -2.25
CA LEU A 212 14.03 -10.27 -0.85
C LEU A 212 15.50 -10.32 -0.47
N ALA A 213 16.18 -11.44 -0.79
CA ALA A 213 17.61 -11.60 -0.52
C ALA A 213 18.46 -10.52 -1.23
N LYS A 214 18.15 -10.17 -2.49
CA LYS A 214 18.79 -9.07 -3.21
C LYS A 214 18.57 -7.72 -2.55
N CYS A 215 17.33 -7.41 -2.14
CA CYS A 215 17.01 -6.16 -1.44
C CYS A 215 17.80 -6.04 -0.13
N LEU A 216 17.88 -7.10 0.66
CA LEU A 216 18.63 -7.10 1.91
C LEU A 216 20.14 -6.96 1.67
N ALA A 217 20.69 -7.57 0.61
CA ALA A 217 22.10 -7.44 0.24
C ALA A 217 22.49 -6.01 -0.19
N GLN A 218 21.57 -5.23 -0.73
CA GLN A 218 21.82 -3.81 -1.08
C GLN A 218 21.99 -2.92 0.15
N LEU A 219 21.46 -3.30 1.29
CA LEU A 219 21.54 -2.55 2.55
C LEU A 219 22.88 -2.68 3.29
N ARG A 220 23.85 -3.21 2.68
CA ARG A 220 25.28 -3.59 2.91
C ARG A 220 25.97 -3.29 4.25
N ARG A 221 25.53 -2.39 5.10
CA ARG A 221 26.26 -2.08 6.36
C ARG A 221 25.34 -2.30 7.56
N GLY A 222 25.48 -3.50 8.14
CA GLY A 222 24.90 -3.79 9.44
C GLY A 222 23.55 -4.52 9.44
N PHE A 223 22.99 -4.83 8.27
CA PHE A 223 21.79 -5.66 8.22
C PHE A 223 22.16 -7.15 8.29
N ALA A 224 21.45 -7.93 9.11
CA ALA A 224 21.59 -9.36 9.19
C ALA A 224 21.17 -10.02 7.85
N GLN A 225 22.03 -10.90 7.31
CA GLN A 225 21.74 -11.62 6.07
C GLN A 225 20.74 -12.75 6.33
N LEU A 226 19.84 -12.96 5.40
CA LEU A 226 18.90 -14.08 5.47
C LEU A 226 19.63 -15.38 5.17
N ASP A 227 19.69 -16.31 6.16
CA ASP A 227 20.47 -17.56 6.11
C ASP A 227 19.62 -18.82 5.84
N GLY A 228 18.29 -18.69 5.86
CA GLY A 228 17.36 -19.78 5.61
C GLY A 228 16.44 -20.09 6.78
N PHE A 229 16.17 -21.36 7.03
CA PHE A 229 15.28 -21.82 8.10
C PHE A 229 15.94 -22.93 8.89
N GLU A 230 15.72 -22.95 10.21
CA GLU A 230 16.07 -24.06 11.07
C GLU A 230 15.07 -25.24 10.97
N ASP A 231 15.39 -26.35 11.62
CA ASP A 231 14.55 -27.55 11.69
C ASP A 231 13.16 -27.27 12.28
N ASP A 232 13.04 -26.28 13.17
CA ASP A 232 11.77 -25.79 13.73
C ASP A 232 11.01 -24.85 12.76
N GLN A 233 11.55 -24.67 11.56
CA GLN A 233 10.99 -23.83 10.49
C GLN A 233 10.95 -22.32 10.84
N ARG A 234 11.79 -21.86 11.76
CA ARG A 234 11.97 -20.45 12.04
C ARG A 234 13.04 -19.83 11.12
N PRO A 235 12.78 -18.62 10.55
CA PRO A 235 13.76 -17.94 9.71
C PRO A 235 14.98 -17.53 10.52
N GLN A 236 16.17 -17.81 9.96
CA GLN A 236 17.47 -17.49 10.53
C GLN A 236 18.13 -16.35 9.78
N PHE A 237 18.81 -15.49 10.52
CA PHE A 237 19.59 -14.38 10.02
C PHE A 237 21.03 -14.49 10.50
N LEU A 238 21.98 -14.31 9.60
CA LEU A 238 23.40 -14.31 9.88
C LEU A 238 23.88 -12.88 10.11
N LEU A 239 24.34 -12.58 11.31
CA LEU A 239 24.98 -11.30 11.63
C LEU A 239 26.37 -11.20 10.99
N PRO A 240 26.93 -9.99 10.80
CA PRO A 240 28.31 -9.79 10.37
C PRO A 240 29.35 -10.47 11.28
N SER A 241 29.00 -10.73 12.54
CA SER A 241 29.82 -11.49 13.50
C SER A 241 29.89 -12.99 13.22
N GLY A 242 29.10 -13.53 12.28
CA GLY A 242 28.91 -14.96 12.05
C GLY A 242 27.90 -15.62 12.97
N THR A 243 27.22 -14.87 13.85
CA THR A 243 26.22 -15.39 14.76
C THR A 243 24.87 -15.50 14.07
N ARG A 244 24.21 -16.67 14.18
CA ARG A 244 22.83 -16.87 13.72
C ARG A 244 21.83 -16.38 14.77
N ILE A 245 20.83 -15.66 14.32
CA ILE A 245 19.76 -15.13 15.17
C ILE A 245 18.39 -15.32 14.51
N THR A 246 17.34 -15.34 15.30
CA THR A 246 15.94 -15.37 14.86
C THR A 246 15.36 -13.94 14.74
N VAL A 247 14.19 -13.80 14.12
CA VAL A 247 13.50 -12.50 13.88
C VAL A 247 13.31 -11.68 15.16
N ASP A 248 13.05 -12.34 16.30
CA ASP A 248 12.85 -11.67 17.58
C ASP A 248 14.11 -11.00 18.14
N LYS A 249 15.28 -11.37 17.65
CA LYS A 249 16.58 -10.78 18.02
C LYS A 249 17.01 -9.62 17.11
N LEU A 250 16.33 -9.41 16.00
CA LEU A 250 16.56 -8.25 15.15
C LEU A 250 16.13 -6.96 15.86
N SER A 251 16.76 -5.85 15.51
CA SER A 251 16.34 -4.52 15.99
C SER A 251 14.92 -4.16 15.51
N ALA A 252 14.28 -3.21 16.16
CA ALA A 252 12.96 -2.76 15.75
C ALA A 252 12.95 -2.20 14.32
N GLY A 253 14.01 -1.47 13.93
CA GLY A 253 14.16 -0.92 12.58
C GLY A 253 14.32 -2.01 11.51
N GLU A 254 15.12 -3.05 11.80
CA GLU A 254 15.29 -4.19 10.89
C GLU A 254 13.98 -4.96 10.73
N ARG A 255 13.23 -5.19 11.82
CA ARG A 255 11.91 -5.81 11.75
C ARG A 255 10.92 -4.99 10.94
N SER A 256 10.89 -3.67 11.14
CA SER A 256 10.03 -2.75 10.37
C SER A 256 10.33 -2.84 8.87
N LEU A 257 11.59 -2.83 8.48
CA LEU A 257 11.98 -2.98 7.08
C LEU A 257 11.58 -4.34 6.51
N LEU A 258 11.80 -5.42 7.25
CA LEU A 258 11.38 -6.77 6.83
C LEU A 258 9.86 -6.85 6.64
N ILE A 259 9.07 -6.24 7.54
CA ILE A 259 7.62 -6.15 7.37
C ILE A 259 7.29 -5.48 6.04
N ASN A 260 7.88 -4.30 5.76
CA ASN A 260 7.64 -3.56 4.53
C ASN A 260 7.95 -4.43 3.30
N LEU A 261 9.17 -5.00 3.22
CA LEU A 261 9.59 -5.84 2.09
C LEU A 261 8.71 -7.10 1.93
N CYS A 262 8.46 -7.82 3.04
CA CYS A 262 7.65 -9.03 2.99
C CYS A 262 6.20 -8.76 2.59
N MET A 263 5.60 -7.66 3.04
CA MET A 263 4.26 -7.24 2.64
C MET A 263 4.19 -6.95 1.14
N LEU A 264 5.17 -6.20 0.60
CA LEU A 264 5.23 -5.93 -0.84
C LEU A 264 5.39 -7.22 -1.64
N LEU A 265 6.40 -8.01 -1.32
CA LEU A 265 6.70 -9.25 -2.03
C LEU A 265 5.60 -10.30 -1.92
N ARG A 266 4.82 -10.31 -0.86
CA ARG A 266 3.70 -11.23 -0.68
C ARG A 266 2.43 -10.78 -1.41
N TRP A 267 2.10 -9.49 -1.34
CA TRP A 267 0.78 -9.01 -1.69
C TRP A 267 0.73 -8.08 -2.90
N LEU A 268 1.77 -7.28 -3.17
CA LEU A 268 1.73 -6.30 -4.24
C LEU A 268 1.63 -6.99 -5.61
N SER A 269 0.66 -6.55 -6.39
CA SER A 269 0.48 -6.93 -7.78
C SER A 269 1.22 -5.95 -8.70
N GLU A 270 1.46 -6.35 -9.94
CA GLU A 270 1.98 -5.45 -10.97
C GLU A 270 1.07 -4.22 -11.14
N GLY A 271 1.67 -3.04 -11.24
CA GLY A 271 0.95 -1.76 -11.27
C GLY A 271 0.22 -1.43 -9.97
N GLY A 272 0.52 -2.08 -8.84
CA GLY A 272 -0.11 -1.79 -7.56
C GLY A 272 0.37 -0.50 -6.91
N ILE A 273 -0.33 -0.05 -5.87
CA ILE A 273 -0.01 1.17 -5.13
C ILE A 273 0.39 0.80 -3.71
N VAL A 274 1.48 1.40 -3.24
CA VAL A 274 1.94 1.27 -1.86
C VAL A 274 1.66 2.55 -1.10
N LEU A 275 0.96 2.43 0.02
CA LEU A 275 0.68 3.48 0.97
C LEU A 275 1.52 3.20 2.23
N LEU A 276 2.52 4.03 2.49
CA LEU A 276 3.48 3.81 3.57
C LEU A 276 3.43 4.97 4.56
N ASP A 277 2.95 4.68 5.76
CA ASP A 277 2.82 5.67 6.83
C ASP A 277 4.03 5.62 7.76
N GLU A 278 4.66 6.76 7.97
CA GLU A 278 5.81 6.98 8.85
C GLU A 278 6.91 5.90 8.71
N PRO A 279 7.57 5.79 7.53
CA PRO A 279 8.62 4.78 7.32
C PRO A 279 9.79 4.92 8.28
N GLU A 280 10.03 6.13 8.80
CA GLU A 280 11.08 6.47 9.76
C GLU A 280 10.86 5.86 11.14
N LEU A 281 9.65 5.48 11.49
CA LEU A 281 9.33 5.01 12.82
C LEU A 281 10.16 3.77 13.21
N HIS A 282 10.87 3.88 14.33
CA HIS A 282 11.80 2.87 14.86
C HIS A 282 13.08 2.64 14.02
N GLN A 283 13.33 3.42 12.96
CA GLN A 283 14.53 3.26 12.13
C GLN A 283 15.61 4.29 12.48
N HIS A 284 16.86 3.83 12.52
CA HIS A 284 17.98 4.74 12.54
C HIS A 284 18.12 5.42 11.17
N LEU A 285 18.54 6.67 11.16
CA LEU A 285 18.62 7.50 9.95
C LEU A 285 19.38 6.84 8.78
N SER A 286 20.50 6.16 9.08
CA SER A 286 21.29 5.47 8.05
C SER A 286 20.55 4.29 7.42
N LEU A 287 19.76 3.57 8.20
CA LEU A 287 18.94 2.46 7.70
C LEU A 287 17.74 2.98 6.91
N MET A 288 17.11 4.03 7.39
CA MET A 288 15.90 4.60 6.78
C MET A 288 16.15 5.08 5.34
N ARG A 289 17.23 5.83 5.09
CA ARG A 289 17.59 6.31 3.73
C ARG A 289 17.81 5.15 2.76
N GLY A 290 18.54 4.13 3.19
CA GLY A 290 18.77 2.93 2.38
C GLY A 290 17.51 2.13 2.15
N SER A 291 16.68 1.96 3.18
CA SER A 291 15.43 1.19 3.10
C SER A 291 14.42 1.84 2.17
N LEU A 292 14.26 3.16 2.24
CA LEU A 292 13.32 3.89 1.37
C LEU A 292 13.74 3.81 -0.11
N ALA A 293 15.04 3.92 -0.39
CA ALA A 293 15.57 3.77 -1.75
C ALA A 293 15.34 2.35 -2.30
N VAL A 294 15.58 1.32 -1.49
CA VAL A 294 15.34 -0.08 -1.88
C VAL A 294 13.85 -0.35 -2.09
N LEU A 295 12.98 0.16 -1.21
CA LEU A 295 11.51 0.02 -1.37
C LEU A 295 11.02 0.72 -2.63
N HIS A 296 11.48 1.94 -2.90
CA HIS A 296 11.08 2.69 -4.09
C HIS A 296 11.51 1.96 -5.37
N ALA A 297 12.79 1.55 -5.46
CA ALA A 297 13.29 0.79 -6.60
C ALA A 297 12.53 -0.54 -6.78
N LEU A 298 12.25 -1.28 -5.70
CA LEU A 298 11.47 -2.50 -5.77
C LEU A 298 10.06 -2.27 -6.35
N ILE A 299 9.38 -1.19 -5.92
CA ILE A 299 8.03 -0.87 -6.38
C ILE A 299 8.04 -0.43 -7.84
N GLU A 300 8.99 0.39 -8.24
CA GLU A 300 9.10 0.93 -9.59
C GLU A 300 9.59 -0.11 -10.60
N ASP A 301 10.68 -0.81 -10.30
CA ASP A 301 11.37 -1.69 -11.25
C ASP A 301 10.70 -3.08 -11.37
N GLU A 302 10.28 -3.67 -10.24
CA GLU A 302 9.74 -5.03 -10.22
C GLU A 302 8.21 -5.08 -10.31
N PHE A 303 7.53 -4.03 -9.87
CA PHE A 303 6.06 -3.99 -9.85
C PHE A 303 5.45 -2.94 -10.76
N HIS A 304 6.24 -2.04 -11.34
CA HIS A 304 5.76 -0.89 -12.11
C HIS A 304 4.66 -0.10 -11.38
N GLY A 305 4.80 -0.04 -10.05
CA GLY A 305 3.81 0.50 -9.13
C GLY A 305 3.99 1.98 -8.83
N GLN A 306 3.25 2.45 -7.81
CA GLN A 306 3.37 3.80 -7.27
C GLN A 306 3.53 3.76 -5.76
N LEU A 307 4.41 4.60 -5.21
CA LEU A 307 4.65 4.74 -3.78
C LEU A 307 4.13 6.08 -3.26
N LEU A 308 3.21 6.06 -2.30
CA LEU A 308 2.83 7.24 -1.53
C LEU A 308 3.33 7.09 -0.09
N VAL A 309 4.15 8.02 0.35
CA VAL A 309 4.73 8.03 1.70
C VAL A 309 4.15 9.18 2.49
N ALA A 310 3.71 8.92 3.71
CA ALA A 310 3.36 9.97 4.66
C ALA A 310 4.46 10.07 5.72
N SER A 311 5.02 11.25 5.95
CA SER A 311 6.13 11.45 6.87
C SER A 311 6.17 12.86 7.46
N HIS A 312 6.66 12.96 8.69
CA HIS A 312 7.02 14.22 9.34
C HIS A 312 8.54 14.45 9.39
N ALA A 313 9.35 13.48 8.94
CA ALA A 313 10.80 13.52 9.03
C ALA A 313 11.44 14.19 7.80
N PRO A 314 12.25 15.26 7.98
CA PRO A 314 12.97 15.91 6.89
C PRO A 314 13.85 14.96 6.07
N GLU A 315 14.38 13.92 6.72
CA GLU A 315 15.24 12.93 6.10
C GLU A 315 14.50 12.06 5.07
N VAL A 316 13.21 11.79 5.30
CA VAL A 316 12.33 11.15 4.32
C VAL A 316 12.07 12.10 3.17
N TRP A 317 11.82 13.38 3.46
CA TRP A 317 11.60 14.40 2.42
C TRP A 317 12.79 14.56 1.49
N ASP A 318 14.02 14.41 1.99
CA ASP A 318 15.24 14.48 1.17
C ASP A 318 15.23 13.48 0.00
N HIS A 319 14.62 12.30 0.18
CA HIS A 319 14.49 11.30 -0.88
C HIS A 319 13.65 11.82 -2.08
N PHE A 320 12.65 12.66 -1.82
CA PHE A 320 11.75 13.20 -2.83
C PHE A 320 12.14 14.60 -3.34
N ARG A 321 13.23 15.18 -2.82
CA ARG A 321 13.67 16.57 -3.14
C ARG A 321 13.97 16.76 -4.62
N SER A 322 14.60 15.79 -5.27
CA SER A 322 14.96 15.88 -6.69
C SER A 322 13.74 15.84 -7.62
N SER A 323 12.76 15.02 -7.32
CA SER A 323 11.51 14.90 -8.08
C SER A 323 10.51 16.00 -7.77
N ARG A 324 10.66 16.70 -6.62
CA ARG A 324 9.68 17.67 -6.08
C ARG A 324 8.27 17.09 -5.91
N ALA A 325 8.18 15.78 -5.72
CA ALA A 325 6.93 15.05 -5.57
C ALA A 325 6.40 15.15 -4.13
N PHE A 326 5.91 16.34 -3.75
CA PHE A 326 5.38 16.61 -2.42
C PHE A 326 3.90 16.99 -2.44
N VAL A 327 3.20 16.55 -1.41
CA VAL A 327 1.88 17.02 -1.02
C VAL A 327 2.02 17.66 0.37
N ASP A 328 1.91 18.97 0.44
CA ASP A 328 2.01 19.71 1.70
C ASP A 328 0.66 19.74 2.41
N LEU A 329 0.60 19.14 3.60
CA LEU A 329 -0.60 19.14 4.45
C LEU A 329 -0.61 20.32 5.45
N GLU A 330 0.47 21.09 5.52
CA GLU A 330 0.58 22.32 6.29
C GLU A 330 0.53 23.50 5.30
N GLY A 331 -0.56 24.26 5.33
CA GLY A 331 -0.61 25.52 4.58
C GLY A 331 -1.63 25.55 3.46
N ALA A 332 -2.88 25.49 3.84
CA ALA A 332 -3.97 26.21 3.19
C ALA A 332 -4.75 26.91 4.31
N ASP A 333 -4.15 27.97 4.87
CA ASP A 333 -4.91 28.99 5.59
C ASP A 333 -5.59 29.92 4.59
#